data_cf15d6aeab87f92654a7d6f15ded2408
#
_entry.id   cf15d6aeab87f92654a7d6f15ded2408
#
_cell.length_a   1.000
_cell.length_b   1.000
_cell.length_c   1.000
_cell.angle_alpha   90.00
_cell.angle_beta   90.00
_cell.angle_gamma   90.00
#
_symmetry.space_group_name_H-M   'P 1'
#
loop_
_entity.id
_entity.type
_entity.pdbx_description
1 polymer ?
#
loop_
_entity_poly.entity_id
_entity_poly.type
_entity_poly.pdbx_seq_one_letter_code
_entity_poly.pdbx_strand_id
1 'polypeptide(L)'
;MLKKQLPWVLGVFFVVGVVSPVANAKHWVMLGTAHVDKSEDHKTIHVGSEAGQFHSIQLRVSGGPVEFQRVIVHFGDGSKEELADAERVRSGGKTRELNLPGERRTIDSVELRYSKENLDTRPEVALYGAR
;
A
#
# COMPACT_ATOMS: atom_id res chain seq x y z
N MET A 1 -56.07 -2.14 -38.89
CA MET A 1 -55.63 -2.00 -38.35
C MET A 1 -54.71 -2.07 -37.78
N LEU A 2 -54.45 -1.97 -37.53
CA LEU A 2 -53.65 -1.93 -36.89
C LEU A 2 -52.81 -1.85 -36.20
N LYS A 3 -52.36 -1.81 -35.91
CA LYS A 3 -51.64 -1.69 -35.20
C LYS A 3 -50.76 -1.66 -34.59
N LYS A 4 -50.40 -1.65 -34.30
CA LYS A 4 -49.67 -1.54 -33.69
C LYS A 4 -48.82 -1.55 -33.01
N GLN A 5 -48.42 -1.54 -32.66
CA GLN A 5 -47.66 -1.46 -31.95
C GLN A 5 -46.77 -1.52 -31.36
N LEU A 6 -46.39 -1.50 -31.06
CA LEU A 6 -45.55 -1.53 -30.38
C LEU A 6 -44.84 -1.48 -29.67
N PRO A 7 -44.41 -1.61 -29.45
CA PRO A 7 -43.62 -1.37 -28.68
C PRO A 7 -42.77 -1.58 -28.11
N TRP A 8 -42.60 -1.60 -27.93
CA TRP A 8 -41.81 -1.67 -27.27
C TRP A 8 -40.96 -1.57 -26.64
N VAL A 9 -40.87 -1.52 -26.61
CA VAL A 9 -40.14 -1.42 -25.96
C VAL A 9 -39.47 -1.55 -25.35
N LEU A 10 -39.21 -1.59 -25.20
CA LEU A 10 -38.55 -1.61 -24.51
C LEU A 10 -37.72 -1.59 -23.85
N GLY A 11 -37.40 -1.57 -23.62
CA GLY A 11 -36.59 -1.42 -22.86
C GLY A 11 -35.75 -1.73 -22.35
N VAL A 12 -35.55 -1.76 -22.29
CA VAL A 12 -34.75 -1.88 -21.76
C VAL A 12 -33.93 -1.77 -21.10
N PHE A 13 -33.87 -1.74 -20.89
CA PHE A 13 -33.10 -1.56 -20.23
C PHE A 13 -32.38 -1.71 -19.51
N PHE A 14 -32.00 -1.74 -19.38
CA PHE A 14 -31.32 -1.88 -18.59
C PHE A 14 -30.38 -1.74 -18.10
N VAL A 15 -30.04 -1.86 -17.89
CA VAL A 15 -29.14 -1.70 -17.48
C VAL A 15 -28.58 -1.86 -16.58
N VAL A 16 -28.45 -1.94 -16.45
CA VAL A 16 -28.01 -1.99 -15.67
C VAL A 16 -27.10 -2.09 -15.01
N GLY A 17 -27.12 -2.11 -14.76
CA GLY A 17 -26.42 -2.19 -13.89
C GLY A 17 -25.12 -2.34 -13.77
N VAL A 18 -24.68 -1.93 -13.63
CA VAL A 18 -23.57 -1.92 -13.47
C VAL A 18 -23.15 -1.64 -12.29
N VAL A 19 -23.14 -2.19 -11.67
CA VAL A 19 -22.81 -2.00 -10.51
C VAL A 19 -21.50 -2.23 -10.27
N SER A 20 -20.79 -1.45 -9.92
CA SER A 20 -19.45 -1.67 -9.77
C SER A 20 -19.13 -2.03 -8.40
N PRO A 21 -18.21 -2.91 -8.21
CA PRO A 21 -17.81 -3.32 -6.89
C PRO A 21 -16.72 -2.45 -6.34
N VAL A 22 -16.83 -1.16 -6.50
CA VAL A 22 -15.80 -0.31 -5.95
C VAL A 22 -15.76 -0.35 -4.45
N ALA A 23 -16.74 -0.92 -3.82
CA ALA A 23 -16.71 -1.02 -2.38
C ALA A 23 -15.50 -1.78 -1.86
N ASN A 24 -14.88 -2.59 -2.73
CA ASN A 24 -13.73 -3.35 -2.33
C ASN A 24 -12.41 -2.64 -2.61
N ALA A 25 -12.46 -1.46 -3.18
CA ALA A 25 -11.24 -0.73 -3.46
C ALA A 25 -10.63 -0.24 -2.17
N LYS A 26 -9.32 -0.44 -2.03
CA LYS A 26 -8.61 0.00 -0.86
C LYS A 26 -8.29 1.47 -0.97
N HIS A 27 -8.29 2.12 0.16
CA HIS A 27 -7.91 3.53 0.25
C HIS A 27 -6.49 3.60 0.78
N TRP A 28 -5.55 3.95 -0.07
CA TRP A 28 -4.14 4.04 0.28
C TRP A 28 -3.78 5.48 0.63
N VAL A 29 -3.11 5.63 1.77
CA VAL A 29 -2.69 6.93 2.28
C VAL A 29 -1.18 6.90 2.44
N MET A 30 -0.49 7.93 1.95
CA MET A 30 0.94 8.03 2.14
C MET A 30 1.23 8.43 3.57
N LEU A 31 2.07 7.65 4.26
CA LEU A 31 2.37 7.85 5.66
C LEU A 31 3.73 8.51 5.88
N GLY A 32 4.63 8.39 4.93
CA GLY A 32 5.95 8.99 5.06
C GLY A 32 6.89 8.50 3.98
N THR A 33 8.05 9.11 3.91
CA THR A 33 9.07 8.74 2.93
C THR A 33 10.43 8.73 3.58
N ALA A 34 11.38 8.05 2.95
CA ALA A 34 12.77 8.05 3.37
C ALA A 34 13.65 7.80 2.16
N HIS A 35 14.82 8.45 2.13
CA HIS A 35 15.83 8.13 1.16
C HIS A 35 16.76 7.09 1.75
N VAL A 36 17.13 6.09 0.96
CA VAL A 36 18.05 5.06 1.40
C VAL A 36 19.35 5.18 0.58
N ASP A 37 20.47 4.99 1.24
CA ASP A 37 21.76 5.04 0.57
C ASP A 37 22.72 4.09 1.25
N LYS A 38 23.97 4.12 0.80
CA LYS A 38 24.98 3.16 1.28
C LYS A 38 25.50 3.47 2.68
N SER A 39 25.12 4.60 3.25
CA SER A 39 25.65 4.99 4.56
C SER A 39 25.07 4.14 5.69
N GLU A 40 23.86 3.60 5.50
CA GLU A 40 23.19 2.81 6.51
C GLU A 40 22.46 1.64 5.85
N ASP A 41 22.21 0.61 6.64
CA ASP A 41 21.44 -0.54 6.15
C ASP A 41 20.03 -0.55 6.73
N HIS A 42 19.60 0.54 7.33
CA HIS A 42 18.26 0.66 7.91
C HIS A 42 17.80 2.10 7.93
N LYS A 43 16.49 2.28 7.92
CA LYS A 43 15.83 3.58 8.08
C LYS A 43 14.53 3.36 8.83
N THR A 44 14.10 4.37 9.56
CA THR A 44 12.82 4.32 10.27
C THR A 44 11.94 5.44 9.76
N ILE A 45 10.73 5.10 9.37
CA ILE A 45 9.72 6.08 8.97
C ILE A 45 8.74 6.22 10.14
N HIS A 46 8.67 7.41 10.70
CA HIS A 46 7.76 7.68 11.82
C HIS A 46 6.39 8.03 11.27
N VAL A 47 5.35 7.43 11.85
CA VAL A 47 3.98 7.63 11.41
C VAL A 47 3.19 8.38 12.47
N GLY A 48 3.04 7.79 13.64
CA GLY A 48 2.34 8.41 14.75
C GLY A 48 0.85 8.11 14.77
N SER A 49 0.25 8.25 15.94
CA SER A 49 -1.15 7.89 16.13
C SER A 49 -2.12 8.79 15.38
N GLU A 50 -1.69 10.00 15.03
CA GLU A 50 -2.58 10.95 14.35
C GLU A 50 -2.96 10.49 12.95
N ALA A 51 -2.18 9.60 12.35
CA ALA A 51 -2.49 9.08 11.03
C ALA A 51 -3.70 8.15 11.03
N GLY A 52 -4.08 7.62 12.21
CA GLY A 52 -5.22 6.74 12.33
C GLY A 52 -4.83 5.28 12.35
N GLN A 53 -5.76 4.43 11.94
CA GLN A 53 -5.58 2.98 11.98
C GLN A 53 -5.59 2.41 10.57
N PHE A 54 -4.83 1.33 10.38
CA PHE A 54 -4.63 0.75 9.06
C PHE A 54 -4.75 -0.77 9.12
N HIS A 55 -5.13 -1.36 7.99
CA HIS A 55 -5.21 -2.83 7.84
C HIS A 55 -3.91 -3.40 7.32
N SER A 56 -3.22 -2.65 6.47
CA SER A 56 -2.02 -3.14 5.78
C SER A 56 -1.15 -1.97 5.37
N ILE A 57 0.09 -2.29 4.99
CA ILE A 57 1.02 -1.30 4.47
C ILE A 57 1.61 -1.79 3.16
N GLN A 58 2.21 -0.85 2.44
CA GLN A 58 2.89 -1.13 1.19
C GLN A 58 4.04 -0.14 1.03
N LEU A 59 5.15 -0.59 0.52
CA LEU A 59 6.29 0.28 0.23
C LEU A 59 6.37 0.48 -1.27
N ARG A 60 6.57 1.72 -1.68
CA ARG A 60 6.73 2.09 -3.09
C ARG A 60 8.08 2.73 -3.26
N VAL A 61 8.79 2.35 -4.34
CA VAL A 61 10.18 2.72 -4.53
C VAL A 61 10.31 3.53 -5.80
N SER A 62 11.11 4.59 -5.75
CA SER A 62 11.43 5.39 -6.92
C SER A 62 12.89 5.80 -6.87
N GLY A 63 13.47 6.10 -8.04
CA GLY A 63 14.84 6.57 -8.11
C GLY A 63 15.90 5.50 -8.07
N GLY A 64 15.52 4.24 -8.10
CA GLY A 64 16.44 3.11 -8.08
C GLY A 64 15.83 1.93 -7.36
N PRO A 65 16.38 0.73 -7.54
CA PRO A 65 15.83 -0.46 -6.88
C PRO A 65 16.26 -0.53 -5.42
N VAL A 66 15.46 -1.21 -4.61
CA VAL A 66 15.78 -1.47 -3.21
C VAL A 66 15.48 -2.93 -2.90
N GLU A 67 16.41 -3.58 -2.24
CA GLU A 67 16.20 -4.94 -1.79
C GLU A 67 15.94 -4.89 -0.29
N PHE A 68 14.69 -5.06 0.09
CA PHE A 68 14.29 -5.07 1.50
C PHE A 68 14.62 -6.42 2.09
N GLN A 69 15.24 -6.42 3.25
CA GLN A 69 15.55 -7.63 3.97
C GLN A 69 14.53 -7.87 5.08
N ARG A 70 14.09 -6.82 5.74
CA ARG A 70 13.11 -6.92 6.82
C ARG A 70 12.28 -5.66 6.87
N VAL A 71 11.00 -5.81 7.16
CA VAL A 71 10.09 -4.68 7.40
C VAL A 71 9.46 -4.92 8.77
N ILE A 72 9.78 -4.06 9.72
CA ILE A 72 9.34 -4.23 11.10
C ILE A 72 8.42 -3.08 11.45
N VAL A 73 7.18 -3.39 11.83
CA VAL A 73 6.21 -2.36 12.21
C VAL A 73 6.17 -2.28 13.73
N HIS A 74 6.32 -1.06 14.23
CA HIS A 74 6.15 -0.77 15.65
C HIS A 74 4.78 -0.14 15.83
N PHE A 75 3.95 -0.76 16.63
CA PHE A 75 2.57 -0.33 16.82
C PHE A 75 2.45 0.64 17.98
N GLY A 76 1.34 1.38 17.99
CA GLY A 76 1.11 2.38 19.02
C GLY A 76 0.97 1.81 20.42
N ASP A 77 0.68 0.51 20.55
CA ASP A 77 0.58 -0.13 21.85
C ASP A 77 1.91 -0.66 22.36
N GLY A 78 3.00 -0.40 21.66
CA GLY A 78 4.33 -0.83 22.06
C GLY A 78 4.76 -2.17 21.51
N SER A 79 3.86 -2.91 20.86
CA SER A 79 4.23 -4.18 20.25
C SER A 79 4.87 -3.94 18.88
N LYS A 80 5.46 -4.99 18.32
CA LYS A 80 6.05 -4.91 16.99
C LYS A 80 5.86 -6.23 16.28
N GLU A 81 5.94 -6.18 14.94
CA GLU A 81 5.78 -7.35 14.10
C GLU A 81 6.66 -7.22 12.87
N GLU A 82 7.32 -8.29 12.50
CA GLU A 82 8.08 -8.33 11.27
C GLU A 82 7.16 -8.86 10.18
N LEU A 83 6.92 -8.05 9.13
CA LEU A 83 5.92 -8.35 8.13
C LEU A 83 6.46 -8.93 6.86
N ALA A 84 7.73 -8.70 6.55
CA ALA A 84 8.29 -9.15 5.28
C ALA A 84 9.70 -9.62 5.49
N ASP A 85 10.05 -10.65 4.74
CA ASP A 85 11.41 -11.09 4.59
C ASP A 85 11.91 -10.54 3.26
N ALA A 86 12.93 -11.12 2.70
CA ALA A 86 13.61 -10.56 1.54
C ALA A 86 12.67 -10.32 0.37
N GLU A 87 12.64 -9.08 -0.12
CA GLU A 87 11.86 -8.72 -1.30
C GLU A 87 12.59 -7.62 -2.04
N ARG A 88 12.82 -7.84 -3.34
CA ARG A 88 13.47 -6.85 -4.18
C ARG A 88 12.41 -6.07 -4.95
N VAL A 89 12.47 -4.73 -4.85
CA VAL A 89 11.53 -3.85 -5.52
C VAL A 89 12.29 -3.00 -6.52
N ARG A 90 11.84 -3.02 -7.77
CA ARG A 90 12.47 -2.24 -8.83
C ARG A 90 12.08 -0.78 -8.71
N SER A 91 12.87 0.08 -9.34
CA SER A 91 12.53 1.49 -9.44
C SER A 91 11.15 1.64 -10.08
N GLY A 92 10.28 2.40 -9.45
CA GLY A 92 8.92 2.55 -9.90
C GLY A 92 7.98 1.44 -9.44
N GLY A 93 8.50 0.45 -8.72
CA GLY A 93 7.70 -0.67 -8.26
C GLY A 93 7.23 -0.51 -6.83
N LYS A 94 6.57 -1.56 -6.33
CA LYS A 94 6.04 -1.56 -4.99
C LYS A 94 6.07 -2.98 -4.44
N THR A 95 6.06 -3.11 -3.11
CA THR A 95 5.94 -4.42 -2.48
C THR A 95 4.52 -4.94 -2.66
N ARG A 96 4.34 -6.21 -2.37
CA ARG A 96 2.98 -6.71 -2.18
C ARG A 96 2.36 -6.01 -0.97
N GLU A 97 1.08 -6.16 -0.83
CA GLU A 97 0.39 -5.64 0.36
C GLU A 97 0.80 -6.47 1.57
N LEU A 98 1.25 -5.80 2.63
CA LEU A 98 1.71 -6.45 3.85
C LEU A 98 0.63 -6.26 4.90
N ASN A 99 -0.07 -7.35 5.24
CA ASN A 99 -1.19 -7.27 6.17
C ASN A 99 -0.70 -7.15 7.60
N LEU A 100 -1.33 -6.25 8.35
CA LEU A 100 -1.04 -6.10 9.77
C LEU A 100 -1.83 -7.16 10.56
N PRO A 101 -1.25 -7.69 11.63
CA PRO A 101 -1.99 -8.66 12.46
C PRO A 101 -3.15 -7.96 13.15
N GLY A 102 -4.27 -8.65 13.29
CA GLY A 102 -5.48 -8.07 13.83
C GLY A 102 -6.28 -7.42 12.73
N GLU A 103 -7.16 -6.50 13.10
CA GLU A 103 -8.02 -5.86 12.11
C GLU A 103 -7.51 -4.49 11.70
N ARG A 104 -7.41 -3.61 12.66
CA ARG A 104 -6.92 -2.26 12.41
C ARG A 104 -5.94 -1.90 13.49
N ARG A 105 -4.81 -1.34 13.08
CA ARG A 105 -3.74 -1.04 14.03
C ARG A 105 -3.23 0.36 13.82
N THR A 106 -2.91 1.01 14.93
CA THR A 106 -2.20 2.27 14.92
C THR A 106 -0.71 1.99 14.77
N ILE A 107 -0.07 2.68 13.85
CA ILE A 107 1.35 2.48 13.56
C ILE A 107 2.13 3.63 14.17
N ASP A 108 3.12 3.30 15.00
CA ASP A 108 4.04 4.29 15.53
C ASP A 108 5.14 4.58 14.52
N SER A 109 5.79 3.54 14.03
CA SER A 109 6.87 3.69 13.06
C SER A 109 7.06 2.38 12.31
N VAL A 110 7.77 2.47 11.18
CA VAL A 110 8.14 1.30 10.39
C VAL A 110 9.63 1.33 10.17
N GLU A 111 10.29 0.28 10.61
CA GLU A 111 11.73 0.13 10.43
C GLU A 111 12.00 -0.70 9.19
N LEU A 112 12.80 -0.16 8.29
CA LEU A 112 13.17 -0.83 7.05
C LEU A 112 14.61 -1.27 7.16
N ARG A 113 14.85 -2.54 6.88
CA ARG A 113 16.20 -3.07 6.75
C ARG A 113 16.40 -3.49 5.32
N TYR A 114 17.51 -3.09 4.72
CA TYR A 114 17.73 -3.28 3.28
C TYR A 114 19.20 -3.54 2.99
N SER A 115 19.43 -4.15 1.83
CA SER A 115 20.79 -4.36 1.35
C SER A 115 21.38 -3.04 0.88
N LYS A 116 22.66 -2.81 1.19
CA LYS A 116 23.32 -1.60 0.73
C LYS A 116 23.83 -1.71 -0.70
N GLU A 117 23.62 -2.85 -1.34
CA GLU A 117 24.05 -3.03 -2.73
C GLU A 117 23.09 -2.29 -3.66
N ASN A 118 23.66 -1.71 -4.70
CA ASN A 118 22.89 -1.03 -5.75
C ASN A 118 22.11 0.19 -5.25
N LEU A 119 22.63 0.88 -4.26
CA LEU A 119 22.00 2.09 -3.73
C LEU A 119 22.68 3.38 -4.18
N ASP A 120 23.41 3.34 -5.29
CA ASP A 120 24.15 4.50 -5.76
C ASP A 120 23.26 5.68 -6.11
N THR A 121 22.01 5.42 -6.48
CA THR A 121 21.08 6.46 -6.91
C THR A 121 20.30 7.07 -5.76
N ARG A 122 20.52 6.62 -4.52
CA ARG A 122 19.78 7.07 -3.35
C ARG A 122 18.27 7.02 -3.57
N PRO A 123 17.71 5.82 -3.76
CA PRO A 123 16.27 5.72 -4.04
C PRO A 123 15.42 6.24 -2.89
N GLU A 124 14.21 6.63 -3.21
CA GLU A 124 13.23 7.04 -2.22
C GLU A 124 12.24 5.92 -1.98
N VAL A 125 11.94 5.66 -0.73
CA VAL A 125 10.95 4.68 -0.31
C VAL A 125 9.78 5.43 0.32
N ALA A 126 8.58 5.21 -0.20
CA ALA A 126 7.37 5.82 0.33
C ALA A 126 6.54 4.74 1.00
N LEU A 127 6.11 5.00 2.22
CA LEU A 127 5.29 4.09 3.00
C LEU A 127 3.83 4.48 2.84
N TYR A 128 3.01 3.53 2.45
CA TYR A 128 1.57 3.71 2.31
C TYR A 128 0.84 2.77 3.25
N GLY A 129 -0.28 3.24 3.79
CA GLY A 129 -1.16 2.44 4.61
C GLY A 129 -2.55 2.39 4.01
N ALA A 130 -3.21 1.24 4.13
CA ALA A 130 -4.58 1.06 3.66
C ALA A 130 -5.53 1.08 4.84
N ARG A 131 -6.58 1.88 4.73
CA ARG A 131 -7.63 1.92 5.75
C ARG A 131 -8.98 1.54 5.18
#